data_6daa668977673a67476aeb8211be6521
#
_entry.id   6daa668977673a67476aeb8211be6521
#
_cell.length_a   1.000
_cell.length_b   1.000
_cell.length_c   1.000
_cell.angle_alpha   90.00
_cell.angle_beta   90.00
_cell.angle_gamma   90.00
#
_symmetry.space_group_name_H-M   'P 1'
#
loop_
_entity.id
_entity.type
_entity.pdbx_description
1 polymer ?
#
loop_
_entity_poly.entity_id
_entity_poly.type
_entity_poly.pdbx_seq_one_letter_code
_entity_poly.pdbx_strand_id
1 'polypeptide(L)'
;MNDSYAIKGYAGHGLRVAVFCILAAVCAFFTGCSGGGDSKPQKAQAAGPRSVSVAVAPVLKQDVPVYLSGLGSVTAFNTANIKSRIDGQIMKVNFREGQEVHQGDLLLEIDSRPYQVQLEQMHAQLFKDQATLRDARLNLERYTALIPSGSIAQQQVDTQKALVDQLDGTVRNDQAQINSAKLNITYCHITAPFNGRVGLRQVDPGNIVHASDSNPMLILTQLRPIAVIFTLPEDVLPRVASQMRSGTLEVDAFSRDDQTKLAAGKLLTIDNQIDPSTGTAKLKAVFSNEDHRLWPNQFVNIDLLVETRKNSTVLPTAAILRGPQGTFVYSVNADKTVEDKAVTIALTQGDTTVVSSGVNPGDTVVTDGQDKLQRGSRIEPRVGAPGHGTSTGPVTGSVNRPSGEMNPHGRSHTAQPSTGNPGS
;
A
#
# COMPACT_ATOMS: atom_id res chain seq x y z
N MET A 1 -44.51 -32.76 -7.40
CA MET A 1 -45.48 -31.69 -7.20
C MET A 1 -45.04 -30.60 -8.13
N ASN A 2 -45.44 -30.66 -9.39
CA ASN A 2 -46.60 -30.06 -10.09
C ASN A 2 -46.53 -28.54 -10.03
N ASP A 3 -46.52 -27.73 -11.09
CA ASP A 3 -47.19 -27.78 -12.40
C ASP A 3 -46.53 -26.68 -13.27
N SER A 4 -46.08 -26.89 -14.47
CA SER A 4 -46.78 -26.81 -15.76
C SER A 4 -47.80 -25.66 -15.90
N TYR A 5 -47.50 -24.69 -16.79
CA TYR A 5 -48.52 -24.11 -17.70
C TYR A 5 -47.91 -23.61 -19.00
N ALA A 6 -48.29 -24.25 -20.06
CA ALA A 6 -48.16 -23.85 -21.46
C ALA A 6 -49.49 -23.27 -21.95
N ILE A 7 -49.46 -22.24 -22.79
CA ILE A 7 -50.56 -21.86 -23.73
C ILE A 7 -49.92 -21.21 -24.96
N LYS A 8 -49.89 -21.86 -26.14
CA LYS A 8 -50.74 -21.73 -27.35
C LYS A 8 -50.92 -20.24 -27.77
N GLY A 9 -50.45 -19.73 -28.88
CA GLY A 9 -50.61 -20.19 -30.29
C GLY A 9 -51.83 -19.56 -30.95
N TYR A 10 -51.63 -18.60 -31.91
CA TYR A 10 -52.63 -18.41 -32.99
C TYR A 10 -51.97 -17.78 -34.21
N ALA A 11 -52.26 -18.40 -35.36
CA ALA A 11 -51.92 -18.07 -36.72
C ALA A 11 -52.76 -16.91 -37.25
N GLY A 12 -52.23 -16.16 -38.22
CA GLY A 12 -52.94 -15.17 -39.01
C GLY A 12 -52.29 -14.97 -40.34
N HIS A 13 -52.74 -15.81 -41.34
CA HIS A 13 -52.52 -15.61 -42.74
C HIS A 13 -53.31 -14.41 -43.23
N GLY A 14 -52.75 -13.61 -44.16
CA GLY A 14 -53.52 -12.72 -45.00
C GLY A 14 -52.89 -11.36 -45.20
N LEU A 15 -52.08 -11.19 -46.18
CA LEU A 15 -52.15 -10.07 -47.17
C LEU A 15 -50.93 -10.09 -48.09
N ARG A 16 -50.88 -11.12 -48.93
CA ARG A 16 -50.13 -11.06 -50.19
C ARG A 16 -51.21 -10.78 -51.24
N VAL A 17 -50.97 -9.86 -52.18
CA VAL A 17 -51.76 -9.40 -53.31
C VAL A 17 -52.20 -7.95 -53.11
N ALA A 18 -51.37 -7.00 -53.46
CA ALA A 18 -51.70 -5.66 -53.93
C ALA A 18 -50.51 -4.70 -54.01
N VAL A 19 -49.44 -5.03 -54.73
CA VAL A 19 -48.44 -4.05 -55.21
C VAL A 19 -47.73 -4.63 -56.44
N PHE A 20 -48.53 -4.95 -57.49
CA PHE A 20 -47.96 -5.40 -58.76
C PHE A 20 -48.62 -4.74 -60.00
N CYS A 21 -49.19 -3.55 -59.86
CA CYS A 21 -49.83 -2.85 -60.95
C CYS A 21 -49.68 -1.33 -61.00
N ILE A 22 -48.48 -0.80 -60.60
CA ILE A 22 -48.16 0.64 -60.86
C ILE A 22 -46.71 0.75 -61.25
N LEU A 23 -46.27 0.14 -62.33
CA LEU A 23 -44.95 0.37 -62.93
C LEU A 23 -44.91 0.13 -64.42
N ALA A 24 -45.93 0.62 -65.12
CA ALA A 24 -46.01 0.51 -66.59
C ALA A 24 -46.68 1.72 -67.25
N ALA A 25 -46.35 2.94 -66.87
CA ALA A 25 -46.88 4.12 -67.58
C ALA A 25 -46.07 5.38 -67.27
N VAL A 26 -44.74 5.42 -67.54
CA VAL A 26 -43.98 6.67 -67.77
C VAL A 26 -42.70 6.32 -68.57
N CYS A 27 -42.89 5.84 -69.80
CA CYS A 27 -41.84 5.76 -70.81
C CYS A 27 -42.44 6.26 -72.11
N ALA A 28 -42.56 7.54 -72.32
CA ALA A 28 -42.60 8.22 -73.58
C ALA A 28 -42.71 9.73 -73.33
N PHE A 29 -41.72 10.42 -73.65
CA PHE A 29 -41.60 11.81 -74.09
C PHE A 29 -40.30 12.41 -73.61
N PHE A 30 -39.29 12.35 -74.45
CA PHE A 30 -38.49 13.49 -74.85
C PHE A 30 -37.38 13.02 -75.76
N THR A 31 -37.64 13.03 -77.00
CA THR A 31 -36.68 13.14 -78.12
C THR A 31 -36.51 14.62 -78.42
N GLY A 32 -35.30 15.08 -78.52
CA GLY A 32 -35.06 16.38 -79.12
C GLY A 32 -33.68 16.99 -78.80
N CYS A 33 -32.94 17.05 -79.89
CA CYS A 33 -31.94 18.02 -80.30
C CYS A 33 -30.46 17.78 -79.99
N SER A 34 -29.81 17.53 -81.08
CA SER A 34 -28.43 17.57 -81.48
C SER A 34 -27.71 18.90 -81.18
N GLY A 35 -26.43 18.80 -80.78
CA GLY A 35 -25.49 19.89 -80.73
C GLY A 35 -24.07 19.31 -80.61
N GLY A 36 -23.36 19.29 -81.75
CA GLY A 36 -22.02 18.80 -81.88
C GLY A 36 -21.02 19.68 -81.09
N GLY A 37 -20.09 19.06 -80.38
CA GLY A 37 -18.95 19.68 -79.72
C GLY A 37 -17.88 18.63 -79.61
N ASP A 38 -16.85 18.74 -80.45
CA ASP A 38 -15.61 18.00 -80.42
C ASP A 38 -14.93 18.14 -79.04
N SER A 39 -15.05 17.14 -78.21
CA SER A 39 -14.21 17.00 -77.04
C SER A 39 -13.26 15.81 -77.17
N LYS A 40 -12.02 16.14 -77.46
CA LYS A 40 -10.89 15.22 -77.42
C LYS A 40 -10.94 14.34 -76.16
N PRO A 41 -10.62 13.06 -76.26
CA PRO A 41 -10.52 12.22 -75.06
C PRO A 41 -9.37 12.68 -74.22
N GLN A 42 -9.71 13.32 -73.10
CA GLN A 42 -8.76 13.62 -72.02
C GLN A 42 -8.30 12.29 -71.46
N LYS A 43 -7.06 11.92 -71.79
CA LYS A 43 -6.36 10.79 -71.14
C LYS A 43 -6.57 10.92 -69.64
N ALA A 44 -7.29 9.98 -69.06
CA ALA A 44 -7.31 9.79 -67.63
C ALA A 44 -5.84 9.59 -67.17
N GLN A 45 -5.27 10.62 -66.59
CA GLN A 45 -4.02 10.49 -65.88
C GLN A 45 -4.26 9.45 -64.79
N ALA A 46 -3.64 8.29 -64.93
CA ALA A 46 -3.61 7.27 -63.91
C ALA A 46 -3.13 7.98 -62.64
N ALA A 47 -4.02 8.16 -61.68
CA ALA A 47 -3.68 8.64 -60.34
C ALA A 47 -2.59 7.67 -59.80
N GLY A 48 -1.38 8.13 -59.75
CA GLY A 48 -0.30 7.35 -59.14
C GLY A 48 -0.75 6.84 -57.77
N PRO A 49 -0.18 5.77 -57.30
CA PRO A 49 -0.57 5.18 -56.01
C PRO A 49 -0.56 6.28 -54.93
N ARG A 50 -1.75 6.60 -54.41
CA ARG A 50 -1.88 7.62 -53.33
C ARG A 50 -1.07 7.16 -52.13
N SER A 51 -0.02 7.92 -51.78
CA SER A 51 0.72 7.69 -50.52
C SER A 51 -0.19 8.02 -49.34
N VAL A 52 -0.20 7.13 -48.36
CA VAL A 52 -0.91 7.35 -47.09
C VAL A 52 0.04 8.00 -46.09
N SER A 53 -0.35 9.14 -45.54
CA SER A 53 0.44 9.78 -44.48
C SER A 53 0.22 9.05 -43.17
N VAL A 54 1.33 8.59 -42.54
CA VAL A 54 1.35 7.77 -41.31
C VAL A 54 2.39 8.28 -40.35
N ALA A 55 2.13 8.12 -39.04
CA ALA A 55 3.17 8.29 -38.03
C ALA A 55 4.01 7.02 -37.91
N VAL A 56 5.31 7.19 -37.75
CA VAL A 56 6.25 6.09 -37.60
C VAL A 56 7.15 6.26 -36.40
N ALA A 57 7.59 5.16 -35.82
CA ALA A 57 8.59 5.14 -34.74
C ALA A 57 9.64 4.05 -34.98
N PRO A 58 10.88 4.25 -34.53
CA PRO A 58 11.92 3.22 -34.61
C PRO A 58 11.70 2.14 -33.57
N VAL A 59 12.07 0.93 -33.91
CA VAL A 59 12.24 -0.20 -32.97
C VAL A 59 13.60 -0.02 -32.29
N LEU A 60 13.58 0.06 -30.95
CA LEU A 60 14.76 0.34 -30.16
C LEU A 60 15.23 -0.92 -29.43
N LYS A 61 16.49 -0.89 -29.00
CA LYS A 61 17.07 -1.86 -28.07
C LYS A 61 17.35 -1.14 -26.77
N GLN A 62 16.65 -1.51 -25.70
CA GLN A 62 16.84 -0.88 -24.39
C GLN A 62 16.57 -1.85 -23.24
N ASP A 63 17.06 -1.49 -22.06
CA ASP A 63 16.77 -2.20 -20.83
C ASP A 63 15.35 -1.82 -20.36
N VAL A 64 14.53 -2.83 -20.10
CA VAL A 64 13.14 -2.64 -19.68
C VAL A 64 12.96 -3.16 -18.27
N PRO A 65 12.70 -2.28 -17.30
CA PRO A 65 12.33 -2.70 -15.96
C PRO A 65 10.94 -3.34 -15.97
N VAL A 66 10.79 -4.45 -15.27
CA VAL A 66 9.52 -5.19 -15.15
C VAL A 66 8.96 -4.98 -13.77
N TYR A 67 7.88 -4.23 -13.70
CA TYR A 67 7.18 -3.94 -12.45
C TYR A 67 5.97 -4.86 -12.30
N LEU A 68 5.70 -5.24 -11.04
CA LEU A 68 4.43 -5.80 -10.61
C LEU A 68 3.75 -4.78 -9.72
N SER A 69 2.57 -4.34 -10.15
CA SER A 69 1.80 -3.34 -9.42
C SER A 69 0.77 -4.00 -8.51
N GLY A 70 0.59 -3.44 -7.32
CA GLY A 70 -0.39 -3.91 -6.33
C GLY A 70 -0.86 -2.79 -5.43
N LEU A 71 -2.07 -2.94 -4.89
CA LEU A 71 -2.59 -2.01 -3.89
C LEU A 71 -2.02 -2.37 -2.52
N GLY A 72 -1.45 -1.39 -1.84
CA GLY A 72 -0.88 -1.52 -0.51
C GLY A 72 -1.58 -0.68 0.55
N SER A 73 -1.48 -1.11 1.78
CA SER A 73 -1.84 -0.36 2.97
C SER A 73 -0.59 -0.12 3.81
N VAL A 74 -0.36 1.13 4.14
CA VAL A 74 0.74 1.53 5.01
C VAL A 74 0.45 1.06 6.44
N THR A 75 1.43 0.42 7.06
CA THR A 75 1.34 -0.04 8.45
C THR A 75 2.55 0.46 9.22
N ALA A 76 2.37 0.73 10.49
CA ALA A 76 3.50 1.00 11.36
C ALA A 76 4.47 -0.20 11.36
N PHE A 77 5.77 0.06 11.48
CA PHE A 77 6.74 -1.04 11.58
C PHE A 77 6.53 -1.83 12.86
N ASN A 78 6.39 -1.13 13.99
CA ASN A 78 5.97 -1.65 15.29
C ASN A 78 4.88 -0.77 15.88
N THR A 79 3.93 -1.38 16.60
CA THR A 79 2.90 -0.69 17.39
C THR A 79 2.86 -1.31 18.78
N ALA A 80 2.96 -0.49 19.82
CA ALA A 80 2.80 -0.92 21.20
C ALA A 80 1.60 -0.21 21.83
N ASN A 81 0.67 -1.02 22.33
CA ASN A 81 -0.40 -0.57 23.21
C ASN A 81 0.16 -0.54 24.63
N ILE A 82 0.50 0.65 25.12
CA ILE A 82 1.11 0.84 26.44
C ILE A 82 0.01 0.74 27.50
N LYS A 83 0.11 -0.29 28.35
CA LYS A 83 -0.80 -0.56 29.46
C LYS A 83 -0.06 -0.59 30.76
N SER A 84 -0.78 -0.35 31.89
CA SER A 84 -0.23 -0.60 33.21
C SER A 84 -0.04 -2.10 33.46
N ARG A 85 1.01 -2.46 34.19
CA ARG A 85 1.26 -3.81 34.72
C ARG A 85 0.93 -3.93 36.20
N ILE A 86 0.60 -2.78 36.83
CA ILE A 86 0.31 -2.65 38.26
C ILE A 86 -0.86 -1.69 38.42
N ASP A 87 -1.49 -1.73 39.58
CA ASP A 87 -2.55 -0.81 39.95
C ASP A 87 -1.96 0.45 40.58
N GLY A 88 -2.57 1.60 40.34
CA GLY A 88 -2.14 2.85 40.99
C GLY A 88 -2.63 4.10 40.29
N GLN A 89 -2.36 5.24 40.94
CA GLN A 89 -2.69 6.54 40.40
C GLN A 89 -1.58 7.08 39.49
N ILE A 90 -1.94 7.65 38.36
CA ILE A 90 -0.99 8.36 37.50
C ILE A 90 -0.61 9.66 38.16
N MET A 91 0.68 9.82 38.45
CA MET A 91 1.22 11.04 39.06
C MET A 91 1.64 12.05 37.98
N LYS A 92 2.28 11.59 36.90
CA LYS A 92 2.80 12.45 35.83
C LYS A 92 2.66 11.81 34.47
N VAL A 93 2.47 12.67 33.47
CA VAL A 93 2.58 12.36 32.04
C VAL A 93 3.77 13.18 31.52
N ASN A 94 4.82 12.51 31.06
CA ASN A 94 6.10 13.12 30.68
C ASN A 94 6.28 13.28 29.18
N PHE A 95 5.19 13.22 28.39
CA PHE A 95 5.21 13.40 26.94
C PHE A 95 4.12 14.37 26.50
N ARG A 96 4.24 14.85 25.25
CA ARG A 96 3.17 15.55 24.53
C ARG A 96 2.57 14.63 23.49
N GLU A 97 1.28 14.78 23.22
CA GLU A 97 0.62 14.05 22.14
C GLU A 97 1.28 14.35 20.79
N GLY A 98 1.51 13.31 20.00
CA GLY A 98 2.22 13.41 18.72
C GLY A 98 3.73 13.61 18.82
N GLN A 99 4.33 13.61 20.03
CA GLN A 99 5.77 13.71 20.24
C GLN A 99 6.51 12.46 19.77
N GLU A 100 7.69 12.63 19.19
CA GLU A 100 8.63 11.55 18.96
C GLU A 100 9.42 11.28 20.25
N VAL A 101 9.55 10.00 20.58
CA VAL A 101 10.27 9.53 21.78
C VAL A 101 11.26 8.44 21.41
N HIS A 102 12.30 8.31 22.21
CA HIS A 102 13.32 7.28 22.07
C HIS A 102 13.04 6.11 23.01
N GLN A 103 13.60 4.96 22.65
CA GLN A 103 13.56 3.80 23.52
C GLN A 103 14.13 4.13 24.90
N GLY A 104 13.37 3.81 25.97
CA GLY A 104 13.76 4.08 27.35
C GLY A 104 13.26 5.42 27.92
N ASP A 105 12.74 6.34 27.06
CA ASP A 105 12.15 7.59 27.54
C ASP A 105 11.00 7.31 28.49
N LEU A 106 10.96 8.03 29.63
CA LEU A 106 9.90 7.93 30.63
C LEU A 106 8.62 8.59 30.10
N LEU A 107 7.55 7.80 29.91
CA LEU A 107 6.27 8.24 29.39
C LEU A 107 5.27 8.60 30.49
N LEU A 108 5.09 7.69 31.45
CA LEU A 108 4.13 7.83 32.52
C LEU A 108 4.75 7.40 33.85
N GLU A 109 4.29 8.02 34.91
CA GLU A 109 4.72 7.74 36.27
C GLU A 109 3.50 7.44 37.13
N ILE A 110 3.45 6.21 37.67
CA ILE A 110 2.44 5.75 38.61
C ILE A 110 2.98 5.96 40.03
N ASP A 111 2.09 6.21 40.99
CA ASP A 111 2.47 6.39 42.39
C ASP A 111 3.22 5.17 42.94
N SER A 112 4.51 5.32 43.17
CA SER A 112 5.37 4.26 43.64
C SER A 112 5.40 4.14 45.20
N ARG A 113 4.84 5.11 45.94
CA ARG A 113 4.87 5.15 47.40
C ARG A 113 4.31 3.90 48.07
N PRO A 114 3.15 3.34 47.68
CA PRO A 114 2.65 2.10 48.25
C PRO A 114 3.65 0.94 48.08
N TYR A 115 4.25 0.84 46.90
CA TYR A 115 5.22 -0.22 46.60
C TYR A 115 6.56 -0.03 47.31
N GLN A 116 6.99 1.23 47.57
CA GLN A 116 8.17 1.53 48.38
C GLN A 116 7.97 1.10 49.84
N VAL A 117 6.80 1.41 50.43
CA VAL A 117 6.44 0.95 51.78
C VAL A 117 6.44 -0.58 51.86
N GLN A 118 5.87 -1.25 50.82
CA GLN A 118 5.92 -2.71 50.79
C GLN A 118 7.35 -3.25 50.72
N LEU A 119 8.22 -2.62 49.91
CA LEU A 119 9.64 -2.99 49.85
C LEU A 119 10.33 -2.86 51.18
N GLU A 120 10.10 -1.77 51.94
CA GLU A 120 10.63 -1.59 53.28
C GLU A 120 10.17 -2.68 54.26
N GLN A 121 8.89 -3.05 54.22
CA GLN A 121 8.36 -4.16 55.02
C GLN A 121 9.09 -5.47 54.71
N MET A 122 9.33 -5.79 53.42
CA MET A 122 10.07 -6.99 53.02
C MET A 122 11.55 -6.93 53.50
N HIS A 123 12.16 -5.77 53.44
CA HIS A 123 13.52 -5.60 53.98
C HIS A 123 13.58 -5.82 55.51
N ALA A 124 12.61 -5.31 56.26
CA ALA A 124 12.53 -5.53 57.71
C ALA A 124 12.33 -7.02 58.03
N GLN A 125 11.50 -7.73 57.26
CA GLN A 125 11.32 -9.19 57.45
C GLN A 125 12.61 -9.94 57.16
N LEU A 126 13.29 -9.66 56.03
CA LEU A 126 14.60 -10.25 55.73
C LEU A 126 15.61 -10.03 56.85
N PHE A 127 15.69 -8.81 57.43
CA PHE A 127 16.62 -8.49 58.48
C PHE A 127 16.37 -9.34 59.74
N LYS A 128 15.09 -9.51 60.14
CA LYS A 128 14.67 -10.36 61.25
C LYS A 128 15.08 -11.82 61.00
N ASP A 129 14.80 -12.38 59.82
CA ASP A 129 15.04 -13.79 59.54
C ASP A 129 16.52 -14.08 59.34
N GLN A 130 17.28 -13.12 58.80
CA GLN A 130 18.74 -13.19 58.81
C GLN A 130 19.33 -13.21 60.22
N ALA A 131 18.75 -12.46 61.18
CA ALA A 131 19.21 -12.50 62.59
C ALA A 131 18.94 -13.88 63.21
N THR A 132 17.77 -14.47 62.95
CA THR A 132 17.42 -15.82 63.41
C THR A 132 18.36 -16.88 62.80
N LEU A 133 18.65 -16.77 61.48
CA LEU A 133 19.60 -17.66 60.82
C LEU A 133 21.01 -17.55 61.39
N ARG A 134 21.46 -16.32 61.71
CA ARG A 134 22.79 -16.12 62.37
C ARG A 134 22.85 -16.80 63.72
N ASP A 135 21.81 -16.67 64.58
CA ASP A 135 21.74 -17.35 65.85
C ASP A 135 21.78 -18.88 65.70
N ALA A 136 20.96 -19.41 64.76
CA ALA A 136 20.95 -20.86 64.48
C ALA A 136 22.33 -21.38 64.00
N ARG A 137 23.04 -20.61 63.17
CA ARG A 137 24.42 -20.96 62.73
C ARG A 137 25.40 -20.94 63.83
N LEU A 138 25.37 -19.93 64.74
CA LEU A 138 26.20 -19.87 65.92
C LEU A 138 25.96 -21.06 66.84
N ASN A 139 24.71 -21.46 67.05
CA ASN A 139 24.35 -22.63 67.84
C ASN A 139 24.84 -23.92 67.20
N LEU A 140 24.74 -24.07 65.83
CA LEU A 140 25.31 -25.20 65.12
C LEU A 140 26.86 -25.29 65.30
N GLU A 141 27.51 -24.16 65.16
CA GLU A 141 29.01 -24.10 65.40
C GLU A 141 29.35 -24.55 66.81
N ARG A 142 28.67 -24.03 67.86
CA ARG A 142 28.86 -24.43 69.23
C ARG A 142 28.61 -25.94 69.44
N TYR A 143 27.52 -26.48 68.88
CA TYR A 143 27.21 -27.89 69.06
C TYR A 143 28.22 -28.77 68.31
N THR A 144 28.68 -28.38 67.14
CA THR A 144 29.70 -29.10 66.38
C THR A 144 31.02 -29.13 67.16
N ALA A 145 31.40 -28.05 67.80
CA ALA A 145 32.62 -27.98 68.66
C ALA A 145 32.58 -28.89 69.91
N LEU A 146 31.36 -29.26 70.42
CA LEU A 146 31.20 -30.13 71.61
C LEU A 146 31.14 -31.63 71.25
N ILE A 147 31.00 -32.03 70.00
CA ILE A 147 31.00 -33.44 69.59
C ILE A 147 32.26 -34.19 70.02
N PRO A 148 33.51 -33.69 69.80
CA PRO A 148 34.73 -34.43 70.18
C PRO A 148 34.87 -34.74 71.67
N SER A 149 34.22 -33.92 72.53
CA SER A 149 34.17 -34.12 73.94
C SER A 149 33.08 -35.09 74.44
N GLY A 150 32.26 -35.62 73.57
CA GLY A 150 31.10 -36.46 73.87
C GLY A 150 30.00 -35.75 74.69
N SER A 151 30.02 -34.42 74.76
CA SER A 151 29.16 -33.60 75.62
C SER A 151 27.74 -33.35 74.93
N ILE A 152 27.57 -33.76 73.69
CA ILE A 152 26.34 -33.57 72.93
C ILE A 152 26.08 -34.78 72.01
N ALA A 153 24.78 -35.13 71.78
CA ALA A 153 24.41 -36.23 70.95
C ALA A 153 24.44 -35.77 69.47
N GLN A 154 24.89 -36.66 68.54
CA GLN A 154 24.94 -36.41 67.13
C GLN A 154 23.57 -35.97 66.56
N GLN A 155 22.50 -36.58 67.04
CA GLN A 155 21.12 -36.24 66.66
C GLN A 155 20.82 -34.74 66.87
N GLN A 156 21.37 -34.14 67.95
CA GLN A 156 21.13 -32.71 68.23
C GLN A 156 21.81 -31.79 67.25
N VAL A 157 22.99 -32.17 66.78
CA VAL A 157 23.72 -31.44 65.69
C VAL A 157 23.01 -31.57 64.39
N ASP A 158 22.54 -32.76 64.03
CA ASP A 158 21.78 -33.00 62.81
C ASP A 158 20.48 -32.22 62.78
N THR A 159 19.76 -32.14 63.90
CA THR A 159 18.55 -31.33 64.07
C THR A 159 18.86 -29.84 63.90
N GLN A 160 19.93 -29.33 64.51
CA GLN A 160 20.32 -27.94 64.40
C GLN A 160 20.78 -27.59 62.97
N LYS A 161 21.43 -28.51 62.28
CA LYS A 161 21.80 -28.36 60.85
C LYS A 161 20.55 -28.25 59.97
N ALA A 162 19.56 -29.13 60.18
CA ALA A 162 18.29 -29.07 59.44
C ALA A 162 17.56 -27.74 59.71
N LEU A 163 17.62 -27.19 60.95
CA LEU A 163 17.07 -25.88 61.28
C LEU A 163 17.81 -24.75 60.52
N VAL A 164 19.14 -24.79 60.44
CA VAL A 164 19.91 -23.83 59.64
C VAL A 164 19.53 -23.89 58.18
N ASP A 165 19.39 -25.08 57.56
CA ASP A 165 19.00 -25.25 56.18
C ASP A 165 17.58 -24.72 55.94
N GLN A 166 16.64 -24.94 56.86
CA GLN A 166 15.29 -24.40 56.84
C GLN A 166 15.28 -22.86 56.85
N LEU A 167 16.06 -22.25 57.79
CA LEU A 167 16.13 -20.79 57.92
C LEU A 167 16.84 -20.14 56.69
N ASP A 168 17.84 -20.82 56.12
CA ASP A 168 18.47 -20.38 54.88
C ASP A 168 17.47 -20.36 53.72
N GLY A 169 16.59 -21.37 53.63
CA GLY A 169 15.46 -21.38 52.70
C GLY A 169 14.51 -20.18 52.92
N THR A 170 14.20 -19.84 54.18
CA THR A 170 13.37 -18.68 54.53
C THR A 170 14.00 -17.36 54.05
N VAL A 171 15.27 -17.14 54.34
CA VAL A 171 16.03 -15.94 53.92
C VAL A 171 16.04 -15.82 52.38
N ARG A 172 16.19 -16.93 51.65
CA ARG A 172 16.14 -16.92 50.19
C ARG A 172 14.76 -16.54 49.67
N ASN A 173 13.69 -17.03 50.35
CA ASN A 173 12.32 -16.64 50.01
C ASN A 173 12.08 -15.13 50.21
N ASP A 174 12.55 -14.57 51.32
CA ASP A 174 12.42 -13.14 51.58
C ASP A 174 13.16 -12.31 50.53
N GLN A 175 14.36 -12.75 50.12
CA GLN A 175 15.11 -12.10 49.05
C GLN A 175 14.36 -12.12 47.73
N ALA A 176 13.63 -13.20 47.40
CA ALA A 176 12.79 -13.29 46.24
C ALA A 176 11.60 -12.32 46.32
N GLN A 177 10.99 -12.17 47.50
CA GLN A 177 9.91 -11.20 47.74
C GLN A 177 10.38 -9.75 47.56
N ILE A 178 11.59 -9.41 48.05
CA ILE A 178 12.22 -8.11 47.82
C ILE A 178 12.42 -7.86 46.33
N ASN A 179 12.90 -8.84 45.57
CA ASN A 179 13.11 -8.70 44.15
C ASN A 179 11.78 -8.45 43.42
N SER A 180 10.69 -9.12 43.83
CA SER A 180 9.33 -8.90 43.33
C SER A 180 8.84 -7.47 43.65
N ALA A 181 9.01 -6.99 44.88
CA ALA A 181 8.65 -5.62 45.25
C ALA A 181 9.42 -4.57 44.46
N LYS A 182 10.72 -4.77 44.20
CA LYS A 182 11.55 -3.90 43.36
C LYS A 182 11.05 -3.87 41.91
N LEU A 183 10.63 -5.02 41.37
CA LEU A 183 10.09 -5.12 40.04
C LEU A 183 8.80 -4.32 39.92
N ASN A 184 7.91 -4.35 40.93
CA ASN A 184 6.70 -3.54 40.95
C ASN A 184 7.02 -2.03 40.93
N ILE A 185 8.04 -1.58 41.66
CA ILE A 185 8.53 -0.19 41.63
C ILE A 185 9.04 0.17 40.24
N THR A 186 9.72 -0.75 39.56
CA THR A 186 10.15 -0.54 38.16
C THR A 186 8.95 -0.37 37.24
N TYR A 187 7.87 -1.12 37.44
CA TYR A 187 6.64 -0.98 36.68
C TYR A 187 5.86 0.32 36.92
N CYS A 188 6.16 1.04 38.02
CA CYS A 188 5.63 2.38 38.23
C CYS A 188 6.16 3.39 37.18
N HIS A 189 7.31 3.13 36.58
CA HIS A 189 7.95 3.98 35.57
C HIS A 189 7.74 3.35 34.20
N ILE A 190 6.78 3.87 33.46
CA ILE A 190 6.41 3.34 32.15
C ILE A 190 7.25 4.02 31.08
N THR A 191 8.10 3.25 30.42
CA THR A 191 9.05 3.74 29.43
C THR A 191 8.67 3.27 28.02
N ALA A 192 9.17 3.99 27.00
CA ALA A 192 9.00 3.64 25.60
C ALA A 192 9.80 2.35 25.27
N PRO A 193 9.15 1.32 24.68
CA PRO A 193 9.82 0.06 24.32
C PRO A 193 10.68 0.17 23.07
N PHE A 194 10.44 1.16 22.21
CA PHE A 194 11.20 1.45 20.98
C PHE A 194 11.03 2.92 20.59
N ASN A 195 11.85 3.38 19.64
CA ASN A 195 11.74 4.72 19.08
C ASN A 195 10.46 4.85 18.27
N GLY A 196 9.65 5.87 18.51
CA GLY A 196 8.39 6.04 17.80
C GLY A 196 7.68 7.34 18.14
N ARG A 197 6.49 7.49 17.60
CA ARG A 197 5.62 8.64 17.85
C ARG A 197 4.49 8.23 18.80
N VAL A 198 4.28 9.01 19.83
CA VAL A 198 3.19 8.83 20.79
C VAL A 198 1.89 9.31 20.15
N GLY A 199 0.85 8.49 20.27
CA GLY A 199 -0.51 8.85 19.84
C GLY A 199 -1.22 9.79 20.82
N LEU A 200 -2.56 9.78 20.74
CA LEU A 200 -3.38 10.53 21.69
C LEU A 200 -3.34 9.87 23.06
N ARG A 201 -3.36 10.67 24.11
CA ARG A 201 -3.40 10.26 25.50
C ARG A 201 -4.82 9.81 25.87
N GLN A 202 -4.91 8.65 26.50
CA GLN A 202 -6.21 8.11 26.96
C GLN A 202 -6.38 8.19 28.48
N VAL A 203 -5.38 8.74 29.18
CA VAL A 203 -5.36 8.87 30.63
C VAL A 203 -4.75 10.22 31.06
N ASP A 204 -5.20 10.75 32.18
CA ASP A 204 -4.76 12.01 32.76
C ASP A 204 -4.08 11.82 34.12
N PRO A 205 -3.18 12.75 34.52
CA PRO A 205 -2.71 12.78 35.89
C PRO A 205 -3.87 12.81 36.88
N GLY A 206 -3.81 11.95 37.90
CA GLY A 206 -4.90 11.77 38.86
C GLY A 206 -5.79 10.57 38.57
N ASN A 207 -5.83 10.04 37.36
CA ASN A 207 -6.58 8.83 37.04
C ASN A 207 -5.98 7.62 37.75
N ILE A 208 -6.85 6.70 38.20
CA ILE A 208 -6.44 5.39 38.70
C ILE A 208 -6.47 4.42 37.51
N VAL A 209 -5.39 3.64 37.37
CA VAL A 209 -5.24 2.59 36.35
C VAL A 209 -5.07 1.25 37.02
N HIS A 210 -5.52 0.19 36.35
CA HIS A 210 -5.41 -1.17 36.85
C HIS A 210 -4.67 -2.05 35.83
N ALA A 211 -3.97 -3.06 36.32
CA ALA A 211 -3.30 -4.04 35.44
C ALA A 211 -4.28 -4.82 34.57
N SER A 212 -5.54 -4.92 34.99
CA SER A 212 -6.64 -5.59 34.28
C SER A 212 -7.32 -4.72 33.20
N ASP A 213 -6.95 -3.44 33.06
CA ASP A 213 -7.60 -2.54 32.12
C ASP A 213 -7.39 -3.01 30.67
N SER A 214 -8.51 -3.11 29.93
CA SER A 214 -8.49 -3.52 28.52
C SER A 214 -7.94 -2.42 27.60
N ASN A 215 -8.21 -1.16 27.92
CA ASN A 215 -7.80 -0.01 27.13
C ASN A 215 -6.34 0.36 27.40
N PRO A 216 -5.57 0.71 26.35
CA PRO A 216 -4.21 1.21 26.54
C PRO A 216 -4.24 2.64 27.10
N MET A 217 -3.24 3.04 27.87
CA MET A 217 -3.06 4.41 28.33
C MET A 217 -2.61 5.34 27.20
N LEU A 218 -1.85 4.80 26.25
CA LEU A 218 -1.41 5.43 25.00
C LEU A 218 -0.99 4.36 23.99
N ILE A 219 -0.92 4.76 22.73
CA ILE A 219 -0.39 3.93 21.65
C ILE A 219 0.92 4.55 21.18
N LEU A 220 1.97 3.75 21.15
CA LEU A 220 3.25 4.13 20.58
C LEU A 220 3.43 3.46 19.22
N THR A 221 3.74 4.24 18.18
CA THR A 221 3.79 3.79 16.80
C THR A 221 5.15 4.13 16.18
N GLN A 222 5.83 3.14 15.64
CA GLN A 222 7.08 3.35 14.93
C GLN A 222 6.78 3.73 13.48
N LEU A 223 7.10 4.99 13.12
CA LEU A 223 6.90 5.55 11.79
C LEU A 223 8.18 5.55 10.95
N ARG A 224 9.34 5.38 11.57
CA ARG A 224 10.67 5.31 10.94
C ARG A 224 11.45 4.11 11.48
N PRO A 225 11.72 3.12 10.61
CA PRO A 225 11.10 2.88 9.29
C PRO A 225 9.60 2.61 9.39
N ILE A 226 8.90 2.66 8.24
CA ILE A 226 7.49 2.30 8.12
C ILE A 226 7.35 1.11 7.17
N ALA A 227 6.29 0.36 7.28
CA ALA A 227 6.02 -0.78 6.42
C ALA A 227 4.80 -0.54 5.53
N VAL A 228 4.78 -1.19 4.37
CA VAL A 228 3.59 -1.30 3.52
C VAL A 228 3.31 -2.76 3.28
N ILE A 229 2.08 -3.17 3.53
CA ILE A 229 1.60 -4.50 3.18
C ILE A 229 0.77 -4.35 1.90
N PHE A 230 1.13 -5.10 0.86
CA PHE A 230 0.44 -5.10 -0.42
C PHE A 230 0.21 -6.52 -0.89
N THR A 231 -0.71 -6.70 -1.85
CA THR A 231 -1.09 -8.01 -2.33
C THR A 231 -0.70 -8.21 -3.79
N LEU A 232 -0.23 -9.40 -4.12
CA LEU A 232 0.00 -9.84 -5.49
C LEU A 232 -0.67 -11.19 -5.75
N PRO A 233 -1.10 -11.50 -6.98
CA PRO A 233 -1.62 -12.80 -7.37
C PRO A 233 -0.62 -13.91 -7.10
N GLU A 234 -1.11 -15.12 -6.77
CA GLU A 234 -0.24 -16.27 -6.45
C GLU A 234 0.64 -16.71 -7.64
N ASP A 235 0.17 -16.51 -8.87
CA ASP A 235 0.87 -16.90 -10.09
C ASP A 235 2.26 -16.27 -10.23
N VAL A 236 2.44 -15.04 -9.70
CA VAL A 236 3.70 -14.30 -9.80
C VAL A 236 4.68 -14.59 -8.66
N LEU A 237 4.22 -15.24 -7.58
CA LEU A 237 5.03 -15.49 -6.39
C LEU A 237 6.29 -16.30 -6.63
N PRO A 238 6.29 -17.40 -7.43
CA PRO A 238 7.49 -18.17 -7.68
C PRO A 238 8.61 -17.32 -8.29
N ARG A 239 8.23 -16.37 -9.17
CA ARG A 239 9.15 -15.43 -9.80
C ARG A 239 9.70 -14.43 -8.78
N VAL A 240 8.84 -13.81 -7.97
CA VAL A 240 9.25 -12.88 -6.91
C VAL A 240 10.17 -13.59 -5.91
N ALA A 241 9.80 -14.78 -5.43
CA ALA A 241 10.60 -15.55 -4.48
C ALA A 241 11.97 -15.97 -5.06
N SER A 242 12.03 -16.28 -6.37
CA SER A 242 13.30 -16.57 -7.04
C SER A 242 14.21 -15.34 -7.06
N GLN A 243 13.67 -14.19 -7.41
CA GLN A 243 14.42 -12.93 -7.48
C GLN A 243 14.89 -12.46 -6.09
N MET A 244 14.07 -12.63 -5.04
CA MET A 244 14.48 -12.33 -3.67
C MET A 244 15.69 -13.16 -3.20
N ARG A 245 15.86 -14.38 -3.70
CA ARG A 245 17.06 -15.18 -3.41
C ARG A 245 18.33 -14.64 -4.08
N SER A 246 18.16 -13.92 -5.18
CA SER A 246 19.26 -13.34 -5.96
C SER A 246 19.66 -11.95 -5.46
N GLY A 247 18.78 -11.27 -4.73
CA GLY A 247 19.04 -9.93 -4.19
C GLY A 247 17.82 -9.26 -3.59
N THR A 248 18.02 -8.05 -3.11
CA THR A 248 16.94 -7.21 -2.57
C THR A 248 16.15 -6.59 -3.72
N LEU A 249 14.83 -6.70 -3.69
CA LEU A 249 13.95 -6.09 -4.68
C LEU A 249 13.56 -4.68 -4.25
N GLU A 250 13.66 -3.74 -5.18
CA GLU A 250 13.22 -2.37 -4.98
C GLU A 250 11.71 -2.25 -5.10
N VAL A 251 11.13 -1.38 -4.27
CA VAL A 251 9.69 -1.16 -4.19
C VAL A 251 9.44 0.34 -4.16
N ASP A 252 8.64 0.81 -5.09
CA ASP A 252 8.21 2.20 -5.14
C ASP A 252 6.77 2.32 -4.65
N ALA A 253 6.52 3.32 -3.79
CA ALA A 253 5.18 3.65 -3.33
C ALA A 253 4.72 4.94 -3.99
N PHE A 254 3.52 4.90 -4.55
CA PHE A 254 2.87 6.02 -5.22
C PHE A 254 1.59 6.43 -4.48
N SER A 255 1.16 7.67 -4.71
CA SER A 255 -0.14 8.15 -4.28
C SER A 255 -1.27 7.34 -4.93
N ARG A 256 -2.47 7.44 -4.36
CA ARG A 256 -3.64 6.69 -4.85
C ARG A 256 -4.01 7.00 -6.31
N ASP A 257 -3.69 8.19 -6.79
CA ASP A 257 -3.88 8.63 -8.17
C ASP A 257 -2.75 8.21 -9.12
N ASP A 258 -1.76 7.47 -8.61
CA ASP A 258 -0.58 6.97 -9.33
C ASP A 258 0.31 8.07 -9.96
N GLN A 259 0.11 9.31 -9.55
CA GLN A 259 0.80 10.47 -10.14
C GLN A 259 2.09 10.84 -9.40
N THR A 260 2.11 10.63 -8.09
CA THR A 260 3.20 11.11 -7.24
C THR A 260 3.90 9.95 -6.56
N LYS A 261 5.20 9.80 -6.80
CA LYS A 261 6.04 8.87 -6.05
C LYS A 261 6.23 9.42 -4.62
N LEU A 262 5.74 8.68 -3.64
CA LEU A 262 5.81 9.04 -2.22
C LEU A 262 7.12 8.61 -1.59
N ALA A 263 7.56 7.38 -1.86
CA ALA A 263 8.79 6.84 -1.27
C ALA A 263 9.35 5.68 -2.12
N ALA A 264 10.65 5.44 -1.95
CA ALA A 264 11.32 4.24 -2.41
C ALA A 264 11.71 3.38 -1.20
N GLY A 265 11.55 2.07 -1.33
CA GLY A 265 11.79 1.11 -0.27
C GLY A 265 12.29 -0.22 -0.81
N LYS A 266 12.22 -1.24 0.04
CA LYS A 266 12.72 -2.59 -0.26
C LYS A 266 11.73 -3.63 0.18
N LEU A 267 11.57 -4.68 -0.62
CA LEU A 267 10.79 -5.85 -0.22
C LEU A 267 11.48 -6.55 0.95
N LEU A 268 10.76 -6.71 2.05
CA LEU A 268 11.27 -7.38 3.25
C LEU A 268 10.97 -8.88 3.23
N THR A 269 9.71 -9.23 3.00
CA THR A 269 9.26 -10.63 3.06
C THR A 269 7.96 -10.84 2.28
N ILE A 270 7.71 -12.10 1.95
CA ILE A 270 6.43 -12.61 1.46
C ILE A 270 5.78 -13.33 2.64
N ASP A 271 4.48 -13.18 2.83
CA ASP A 271 3.72 -13.91 3.84
C ASP A 271 3.77 -15.42 3.54
N ASN A 272 3.65 -16.24 4.57
CA ASN A 272 3.68 -17.69 4.47
C ASN A 272 2.33 -18.30 4.07
N GLN A 273 1.30 -17.47 3.87
CA GLN A 273 -0.05 -17.90 3.52
C GLN A 273 -0.56 -17.16 2.29
N ILE A 274 -1.31 -17.87 1.45
CA ILE A 274 -2.11 -17.31 0.37
C ILE A 274 -3.54 -17.18 0.88
N ASP A 275 -4.18 -16.06 0.61
CA ASP A 275 -5.59 -15.88 0.90
C ASP A 275 -6.43 -16.64 -0.14
N PRO A 276 -7.10 -17.75 0.24
CA PRO A 276 -7.82 -18.59 -0.70
C PRO A 276 -9.08 -17.91 -1.27
N SER A 277 -9.57 -16.86 -0.64
CA SER A 277 -10.74 -16.14 -1.13
C SER A 277 -10.42 -15.21 -2.31
N THR A 278 -9.20 -14.73 -2.39
CA THR A 278 -8.74 -13.79 -3.42
C THR A 278 -7.66 -14.35 -4.33
N GLY A 279 -7.05 -15.51 -3.98
CA GLY A 279 -5.91 -16.07 -4.71
C GLY A 279 -4.67 -15.18 -4.66
N THR A 280 -4.50 -14.39 -3.59
CA THR A 280 -3.40 -13.45 -3.45
C THR A 280 -2.54 -13.76 -2.22
N ALA A 281 -1.26 -13.42 -2.30
CA ALA A 281 -0.36 -13.41 -1.16
C ALA A 281 -0.07 -11.98 -0.72
N LYS A 282 0.19 -11.81 0.58
CA LYS A 282 0.61 -10.55 1.16
C LYS A 282 2.12 -10.44 1.13
N LEU A 283 2.61 -9.27 0.73
CA LEU A 283 4.02 -8.94 0.75
C LEU A 283 4.23 -7.73 1.65
N LYS A 284 5.37 -7.69 2.33
CA LYS A 284 5.72 -6.57 3.22
C LYS A 284 6.97 -5.89 2.67
N ALA A 285 6.85 -4.61 2.36
CA ALA A 285 7.96 -3.74 2.01
C ALA A 285 8.25 -2.75 3.15
N VAL A 286 9.49 -2.27 3.23
CA VAL A 286 9.96 -1.32 4.24
C VAL A 286 10.52 -0.08 3.57
N PHE A 287 10.14 1.08 4.12
CA PHE A 287 10.49 2.42 3.66
C PHE A 287 11.12 3.20 4.81
N SER A 288 12.11 4.03 4.55
CA SER A 288 12.75 4.86 5.59
C SER A 288 11.82 5.90 6.20
N ASN A 289 10.97 6.50 5.36
CA ASN A 289 9.95 7.50 5.71
C ASN A 289 10.51 8.72 6.49
N GLU A 290 11.68 9.22 6.08
CA GLU A 290 12.34 10.37 6.72
C GLU A 290 11.50 11.66 6.61
N ASP A 291 10.77 11.78 5.51
CA ASP A 291 9.93 12.95 5.18
C ASP A 291 8.48 12.83 5.68
N HIS A 292 8.14 11.75 6.39
CA HIS A 292 6.81 11.46 6.94
C HIS A 292 5.65 11.51 5.91
N ARG A 293 5.92 11.17 4.64
CA ARG A 293 4.88 11.12 3.60
C ARG A 293 3.97 9.92 3.70
N LEU A 294 4.44 8.84 4.33
CA LEU A 294 3.66 7.64 4.55
C LEU A 294 3.08 7.65 5.97
N TRP A 295 1.76 7.49 6.06
CA TRP A 295 1.03 7.44 7.33
C TRP A 295 0.35 6.09 7.50
N PRO A 296 0.31 5.51 8.70
CA PRO A 296 -0.41 4.28 8.97
C PRO A 296 -1.87 4.35 8.50
N ASN A 297 -2.35 3.24 7.93
CA ASN A 297 -3.67 3.08 7.30
C ASN A 297 -3.88 3.89 6.00
N GLN A 298 -2.87 4.55 5.47
CA GLN A 298 -2.92 5.16 4.14
C GLN A 298 -2.89 4.07 3.07
N PHE A 299 -3.72 4.20 2.03
CA PHE A 299 -3.64 3.37 0.82
C PHE A 299 -2.65 3.97 -0.16
N VAL A 300 -1.82 3.13 -0.74
CA VAL A 300 -0.78 3.49 -1.70
C VAL A 300 -0.74 2.47 -2.83
N ASN A 301 -0.41 2.90 -4.03
CA ASN A 301 -0.07 2.01 -5.12
C ASN A 301 1.40 1.62 -5.00
N ILE A 302 1.69 0.36 -5.20
CA ILE A 302 3.03 -0.20 -5.05
C ILE A 302 3.48 -0.77 -6.39
N ASP A 303 4.67 -0.38 -6.81
CA ASP A 303 5.38 -0.97 -7.95
C ASP A 303 6.61 -1.71 -7.44
N LEU A 304 6.57 -3.03 -7.55
CA LEU A 304 7.68 -3.92 -7.22
C LEU A 304 8.54 -4.18 -8.47
N LEU A 305 9.78 -3.71 -8.48
CA LEU A 305 10.74 -4.03 -9.52
C LEU A 305 11.23 -5.47 -9.34
N VAL A 306 10.75 -6.37 -10.20
CA VAL A 306 11.11 -7.80 -10.12
C VAL A 306 12.39 -8.10 -10.89
N GLU A 307 12.53 -7.57 -12.10
CA GLU A 307 13.72 -7.77 -12.94
C GLU A 307 13.88 -6.62 -13.93
N THR A 308 15.10 -6.43 -14.42
CA THR A 308 15.36 -5.57 -15.58
C THR A 308 15.80 -6.45 -16.74
N ARG A 309 14.96 -6.52 -17.78
CA ARG A 309 15.27 -7.27 -19.03
C ARG A 309 16.24 -6.46 -19.86
N LYS A 310 17.47 -6.89 -19.86
CA LYS A 310 18.54 -6.22 -20.60
C LYS A 310 18.41 -6.44 -22.11
N ASN A 311 18.77 -5.40 -22.88
CA ASN A 311 18.85 -5.48 -24.34
C ASN A 311 17.56 -5.95 -25.05
N SER A 312 16.39 -5.61 -24.51
CA SER A 312 15.10 -6.00 -25.07
C SER A 312 14.77 -5.19 -26.32
N THR A 313 14.17 -5.86 -27.32
CA THR A 313 13.62 -5.17 -28.49
C THR A 313 12.28 -4.57 -28.15
N VAL A 314 12.16 -3.25 -28.24
CA VAL A 314 10.97 -2.51 -27.84
C VAL A 314 10.41 -1.67 -28.97
N LEU A 315 9.10 -1.52 -28.94
CA LEU A 315 8.36 -0.64 -29.86
C LEU A 315 7.18 0.00 -29.11
N PRO A 316 6.66 1.13 -29.60
CA PRO A 316 5.45 1.73 -29.03
C PRO A 316 4.26 0.77 -29.11
N THR A 317 3.49 0.67 -28.03
CA THR A 317 2.29 -0.20 -27.95
C THR A 317 1.28 0.15 -29.06
N ALA A 318 1.20 1.43 -29.44
CA ALA A 318 0.36 1.92 -30.54
C ALA A 318 0.69 1.31 -31.92
N ALA A 319 1.91 0.75 -32.10
CA ALA A 319 2.27 0.10 -33.36
C ALA A 319 1.69 -1.32 -33.50
N ILE A 320 1.14 -1.89 -32.44
CA ILE A 320 0.69 -3.28 -32.39
C ILE A 320 -0.76 -3.39 -32.85
N LEU A 321 -0.98 -4.23 -33.84
CA LEU A 321 -2.30 -4.54 -34.39
C LEU A 321 -2.67 -6.01 -34.12
N ARG A 322 -3.96 -6.25 -33.99
CA ARG A 322 -4.52 -7.60 -33.89
C ARG A 322 -5.33 -7.92 -35.13
N GLY A 323 -5.00 -8.98 -35.81
CA GLY A 323 -5.68 -9.49 -36.99
C GLY A 323 -6.13 -10.93 -36.86
N PRO A 324 -6.81 -11.49 -37.87
CA PRO A 324 -7.27 -12.90 -37.86
C PRO A 324 -6.13 -13.92 -37.70
N GLN A 325 -4.91 -13.57 -38.13
CA GLN A 325 -3.72 -14.42 -38.06
C GLN A 325 -2.87 -14.18 -36.82
N GLY A 326 -3.32 -13.32 -35.88
CA GLY A 326 -2.59 -13.00 -34.67
C GLY A 326 -2.15 -11.53 -34.58
N THR A 327 -1.13 -11.28 -33.76
CA THR A 327 -0.59 -9.93 -33.55
C THR A 327 0.49 -9.61 -34.57
N PHE A 328 0.41 -8.42 -35.16
CA PHE A 328 1.36 -7.98 -36.17
C PHE A 328 1.66 -6.47 -36.07
N VAL A 329 2.68 -6.02 -36.77
CA VAL A 329 3.01 -4.61 -36.96
C VAL A 329 3.23 -4.32 -38.44
N TYR A 330 2.97 -3.09 -38.87
CA TYR A 330 3.40 -2.64 -40.19
C TYR A 330 4.83 -2.13 -40.11
N SER A 331 5.76 -2.87 -40.73
CA SER A 331 7.17 -2.47 -40.88
C SER A 331 7.35 -1.69 -42.17
N VAL A 332 8.09 -0.60 -42.11
CA VAL A 332 8.38 0.27 -43.26
C VAL A 332 9.64 -0.21 -43.96
N ASN A 333 9.52 -0.52 -45.24
CA ASN A 333 10.63 -0.90 -46.09
C ASN A 333 11.40 0.36 -46.64
N ALA A 334 12.61 0.15 -47.17
CA ALA A 334 13.46 1.23 -47.72
C ALA A 334 12.81 1.95 -48.92
N ASP A 335 11.89 1.29 -49.64
CA ASP A 335 11.13 1.84 -50.77
C ASP A 335 9.86 2.61 -50.38
N LYS A 336 9.68 2.84 -49.05
CA LYS A 336 8.51 3.49 -48.46
C LYS A 336 7.20 2.69 -48.64
N THR A 337 7.30 1.40 -48.75
CA THR A 337 6.17 0.48 -48.68
C THR A 337 6.05 -0.14 -47.29
N VAL A 338 4.85 -0.59 -46.92
CA VAL A 338 4.67 -1.29 -45.63
C VAL A 338 4.46 -2.78 -45.87
N GLU A 339 5.02 -3.55 -44.94
CA GLU A 339 4.85 -5.00 -44.84
C GLU A 339 4.30 -5.36 -43.46
N ASP A 340 3.32 -6.27 -43.43
CA ASP A 340 2.81 -6.86 -42.20
C ASP A 340 3.78 -7.91 -41.69
N LYS A 341 4.39 -7.67 -40.53
CA LYS A 341 5.26 -8.61 -39.84
C LYS A 341 4.58 -9.14 -38.58
N ALA A 342 4.37 -10.46 -38.51
CA ALA A 342 3.86 -11.10 -37.30
C ALA A 342 4.86 -10.91 -36.15
N VAL A 343 4.37 -10.51 -34.98
CA VAL A 343 5.22 -10.28 -33.79
C VAL A 343 4.72 -11.09 -32.62
N THR A 344 5.66 -11.58 -31.81
CA THR A 344 5.36 -12.24 -30.53
C THR A 344 5.63 -11.28 -29.41
N ILE A 345 4.57 -10.89 -28.68
CA ILE A 345 4.66 -10.01 -27.52
C ILE A 345 5.21 -10.79 -26.34
N ALA A 346 6.26 -10.27 -25.70
CA ALA A 346 6.80 -10.82 -24.46
C ALA A 346 6.24 -10.12 -23.23
N LEU A 347 6.05 -8.77 -23.32
CA LEU A 347 5.53 -7.93 -22.22
C LEU A 347 5.01 -6.63 -22.81
N THR A 348 3.90 -6.13 -22.27
CA THR A 348 3.41 -4.76 -22.52
C THR A 348 3.39 -4.01 -21.21
N GLN A 349 3.99 -2.82 -21.17
CA GLN A 349 4.04 -1.99 -19.99
C GLN A 349 3.85 -0.51 -20.39
N GLY A 350 2.69 0.04 -20.09
CA GLY A 350 2.29 1.38 -20.50
C GLY A 350 2.36 1.54 -22.05
N ASP A 351 3.05 2.57 -22.48
CA ASP A 351 3.19 2.91 -23.91
C ASP A 351 4.26 2.09 -24.65
N THR A 352 4.93 1.16 -23.95
CA THR A 352 6.05 0.37 -24.51
C THR A 352 5.71 -1.11 -24.50
N THR A 353 5.96 -1.79 -25.61
CA THR A 353 5.83 -3.25 -25.72
C THR A 353 7.17 -3.87 -26.07
N VAL A 354 7.53 -4.90 -25.31
CA VAL A 354 8.69 -5.77 -25.57
C VAL A 354 8.26 -6.90 -26.49
N VAL A 355 8.96 -7.11 -27.58
CA VAL A 355 8.75 -8.22 -28.50
C VAL A 355 9.90 -9.22 -28.44
N SER A 356 9.57 -10.51 -28.52
CA SER A 356 10.55 -11.59 -28.54
C SER A 356 10.97 -11.96 -29.96
N SER A 357 10.12 -11.70 -30.96
CA SER A 357 10.41 -11.99 -32.36
C SER A 357 9.51 -11.20 -33.31
N GLY A 358 9.93 -11.09 -34.58
CA GLY A 358 9.16 -10.51 -35.67
C GLY A 358 9.71 -9.19 -36.20
N VAL A 359 10.42 -8.40 -35.39
CA VAL A 359 11.10 -7.15 -35.80
C VAL A 359 12.50 -7.07 -35.19
N ASN A 360 13.38 -6.36 -35.85
CA ASN A 360 14.76 -6.14 -35.39
C ASN A 360 14.95 -4.70 -34.90
N PRO A 361 15.88 -4.49 -33.94
CA PRO A 361 16.30 -3.13 -33.59
C PRO A 361 16.79 -2.36 -34.82
N GLY A 362 16.27 -1.14 -34.99
CA GLY A 362 16.53 -0.30 -36.17
C GLY A 362 15.43 -0.36 -37.23
N ASP A 363 14.52 -1.36 -37.20
CA ASP A 363 13.34 -1.35 -38.07
C ASP A 363 12.48 -0.14 -37.70
N THR A 364 11.73 0.37 -38.69
CA THR A 364 10.73 1.44 -38.48
C THR A 364 9.33 0.85 -38.57
N VAL A 365 8.48 1.14 -37.57
CA VAL A 365 7.10 0.64 -37.50
C VAL A 365 6.09 1.79 -37.52
N VAL A 366 4.90 1.54 -38.06
CA VAL A 366 3.81 2.51 -38.13
C VAL A 366 3.09 2.55 -36.80
N THR A 367 2.87 3.75 -36.26
CA THR A 367 2.19 3.97 -34.95
C THR A 367 0.82 4.63 -35.08
N ASP A 368 0.52 5.29 -36.21
CA ASP A 368 -0.79 5.91 -36.47
C ASP A 368 -1.09 5.92 -37.96
N GLY A 369 -2.38 5.90 -38.34
CA GLY A 369 -2.86 5.84 -39.72
C GLY A 369 -2.88 4.42 -40.31
N GLN A 370 -2.80 3.40 -39.48
CA GLN A 370 -2.75 1.97 -39.84
C GLN A 370 -4.02 1.49 -40.54
N ASP A 371 -5.19 2.07 -40.19
CA ASP A 371 -6.51 1.68 -40.72
C ASP A 371 -6.63 1.81 -42.23
N LYS A 372 -5.75 2.62 -42.84
CA LYS A 372 -5.76 2.92 -44.29
C LYS A 372 -4.72 2.10 -45.06
N LEU A 373 -3.99 1.23 -44.36
CA LEU A 373 -2.88 0.48 -44.91
C LEU A 373 -3.28 -0.95 -45.26
N GLN A 374 -2.73 -1.42 -46.36
CA GLN A 374 -2.71 -2.81 -46.77
C GLN A 374 -1.27 -3.18 -47.11
N ARG A 375 -0.94 -4.47 -47.09
CA ARG A 375 0.36 -4.98 -47.51
C ARG A 375 0.78 -4.36 -48.86
N GLY A 376 1.97 -3.75 -48.91
CA GLY A 376 2.48 -3.08 -50.10
C GLY A 376 1.98 -1.64 -50.30
N SER A 377 1.16 -1.09 -49.42
CA SER A 377 0.75 0.33 -49.49
C SER A 377 1.94 1.26 -49.42
N ARG A 378 1.95 2.29 -50.28
CA ARG A 378 2.99 3.34 -50.28
C ARG A 378 2.65 4.38 -49.23
N ILE A 379 3.63 4.73 -48.38
CA ILE A 379 3.42 5.67 -47.28
C ILE A 379 4.30 6.92 -47.40
N GLU A 380 3.83 7.97 -46.78
CA GLU A 380 4.59 9.18 -46.51
C GLU A 380 4.80 9.27 -44.98
N PRO A 381 6.02 8.89 -44.51
CA PRO A 381 6.27 8.82 -43.08
C PRO A 381 6.34 10.23 -42.48
N ARG A 382 5.59 10.47 -41.41
CA ARG A 382 5.78 11.58 -40.48
C ARG A 382 6.45 11.03 -39.24
N VAL A 383 7.55 11.61 -38.82
CA VAL A 383 8.14 11.26 -37.52
C VAL A 383 7.15 11.75 -36.47
N GLY A 384 6.42 10.82 -35.86
CA GLY A 384 5.51 11.12 -34.76
C GLY A 384 6.32 11.58 -33.55
N ALA A 385 6.05 12.77 -33.05
CA ALA A 385 6.47 13.11 -31.67
C ALA A 385 5.81 12.12 -30.71
N PRO A 386 6.49 11.65 -29.64
CA PRO A 386 5.87 10.82 -28.61
C PRO A 386 4.65 11.56 -28.08
N GLY A 387 3.46 10.94 -28.25
CA GLY A 387 2.18 11.56 -27.96
C GLY A 387 2.03 11.93 -26.49
N HIS A 388 2.22 13.18 -26.15
CA HIS A 388 1.54 13.81 -25.02
C HIS A 388 0.19 14.28 -25.54
N GLY A 389 -0.85 13.53 -25.29
CA GLY A 389 -2.22 13.94 -25.49
C GLY A 389 -2.61 15.01 -24.49
N THR A 390 -2.29 16.27 -24.81
CA THR A 390 -2.97 17.44 -24.21
C THR A 390 -3.56 18.24 -25.37
N SER A 391 -4.80 17.92 -25.69
CA SER A 391 -5.69 18.76 -26.46
C SER A 391 -6.06 19.97 -25.60
N THR A 392 -5.26 21.01 -25.64
CA THR A 392 -5.67 22.35 -25.24
C THR A 392 -5.82 23.20 -26.50
N GLY A 393 -7.00 23.13 -27.09
CA GLY A 393 -7.43 24.13 -28.07
C GLY A 393 -7.70 25.46 -27.35
N PRO A 394 -7.25 26.60 -27.87
CA PRO A 394 -7.61 27.89 -27.28
C PRO A 394 -9.08 28.18 -27.55
N VAL A 395 -9.91 28.15 -26.51
CA VAL A 395 -11.26 28.70 -26.53
C VAL A 395 -11.14 30.22 -26.47
N THR A 396 -11.14 30.87 -27.62
CA THR A 396 -11.43 32.29 -27.74
C THR A 396 -12.92 32.52 -27.52
N GLY A 397 -13.31 32.62 -26.25
CA GLY A 397 -14.62 33.10 -25.83
C GLY A 397 -14.55 34.57 -25.50
N SER A 398 -15.02 35.41 -26.41
CA SER A 398 -15.32 36.82 -26.21
C SER A 398 -16.37 36.96 -25.12
N VAL A 399 -15.98 37.43 -23.93
CA VAL A 399 -16.95 37.83 -22.89
C VAL A 399 -17.16 39.33 -23.00
N ASN A 400 -18.32 39.66 -23.55
CA ASN A 400 -18.91 40.99 -23.53
C ASN A 400 -19.31 41.33 -22.08
N ARG A 401 -18.69 42.36 -21.49
CA ARG A 401 -19.08 42.95 -20.23
C ARG A 401 -20.11 44.09 -20.51
N PRO A 402 -21.22 44.13 -19.82
CA PRO A 402 -21.93 45.42 -19.60
C PRO A 402 -21.43 46.05 -18.29
N SER A 403 -20.95 47.26 -18.44
CA SER A 403 -20.72 48.24 -17.37
C SER A 403 -22.05 48.67 -16.73
N GLY A 404 -22.12 48.61 -15.43
CA GLY A 404 -23.23 49.10 -14.62
C GLY A 404 -22.74 49.62 -13.28
N GLU A 405 -22.97 50.88 -13.09
CA GLU A 405 -22.61 51.89 -12.12
C GLU A 405 -22.63 51.50 -10.64
N MET A 406 -21.73 52.17 -9.95
CA MET A 406 -21.63 52.39 -8.52
C MET A 406 -22.87 53.13 -7.97
N ASN A 407 -23.33 52.79 -6.79
CA ASN A 407 -23.78 53.80 -5.82
C ASN A 407 -23.64 53.29 -4.36
N PRO A 408 -23.09 54.10 -3.45
CA PRO A 408 -22.86 53.74 -2.06
C PRO A 408 -23.88 54.43 -1.15
N HIS A 409 -24.59 53.70 -0.34
CA HIS A 409 -25.21 54.23 0.89
C HIS A 409 -25.34 53.14 1.94
N GLY A 410 -24.68 53.29 2.98
CA GLY A 410 -24.70 53.23 4.33
C GLY A 410 -26.00 53.01 5.07
N ARG A 411 -25.96 52.18 6.10
CA ARG A 411 -26.54 52.42 7.43
C ARG A 411 -26.14 51.34 8.42
N SER A 412 -25.49 51.79 9.45
CA SER A 412 -25.32 51.19 10.76
C SER A 412 -26.65 50.85 11.42
N HIS A 413 -26.78 49.69 12.05
CA HIS A 413 -27.66 49.50 13.19
C HIS A 413 -26.99 48.58 14.22
N THR A 414 -26.56 49.22 15.28
CA THR A 414 -26.39 48.71 16.64
C THR A 414 -27.70 48.14 17.17
N ALA A 415 -27.67 47.03 17.83
CA ALA A 415 -28.63 46.64 18.85
C ALA A 415 -28.01 45.68 19.87
N GLN A 416 -28.20 46.06 21.10
CA GLN A 416 -27.74 45.56 22.37
C GLN A 416 -28.38 44.21 22.81
N PRO A 417 -27.89 43.66 23.92
CA PRO A 417 -28.23 42.30 24.39
C PRO A 417 -29.47 42.30 25.30
N SER A 418 -30.21 41.21 25.31
CA SER A 418 -31.24 40.94 26.31
C SER A 418 -30.87 39.77 27.20
N THR A 419 -30.70 40.09 28.45
CA THR A 419 -30.73 39.26 29.65
C THR A 419 -32.08 38.59 29.84
N GLY A 420 -32.06 37.34 30.34
CA GLY A 420 -33.28 36.65 30.79
C GLY A 420 -32.95 35.33 31.45
N ASN A 421 -32.86 35.35 32.74
CA ASN A 421 -32.84 34.28 33.75
C ASN A 421 -34.28 34.02 34.19
N PRO A 422 -34.65 33.07 35.08
CA PRO A 422 -34.30 31.65 35.30
C PRO A 422 -35.56 30.77 35.49
N GLY A 423 -35.37 29.49 35.76
CA GLY A 423 -36.35 28.75 36.56
C GLY A 423 -36.84 27.40 36.01
N SER A 424 -36.39 26.41 36.56
CA SER A 424 -36.85 25.27 37.36
C SER A 424 -36.05 24.02 37.07
#